data_7a9307ef7c4d018971719b5e68c40d02
#
_entry.id   7a9307ef7c4d018971719b5e68c40d02
#
_cell.length_a   1.000
_cell.length_b   1.000
_cell.length_c   1.000
_cell.angle_alpha   90.00
_cell.angle_beta   90.00
_cell.angle_gamma   90.00
#
_symmetry.space_group_name_H-M   'P 1'
#
loop_
_entity.id
_entity.type
_entity.pdbx_description
1 polymer ?
#
loop_
_entity_poly.entity_id
_entity_poly.type
_entity_poly.pdbx_seq_one_letter_code
_entity_poly.pdbx_strand_id
1 'polypeptide(L)'
;LVDPTNLEHWERLAAFHGTGDDRFYDLDALIAGSSLMGAEERAALQRATDGQGLAGLDVMHLQCHIGCDSVTMAREGAHVTSVDFSPTALERLRHLAQRCDVSLRVVEADSRDLPHDLDGSFDLVYATIGVLCWIDDLDAWMDGVARVLRPGGRLVLVELHPLLTMVDGVDPLVVDFPYSFDGGHVYSGTGSYANRDADIAWTTTQYAHSLGEIVMAALGSGLSVDYLEEHTAMSFDPRGMPDTPLEQDGQYRLRIGVGAVNGDTRDVAYPLPVLFTLLATRPPTSSRPL
;
A
#
# COMPACT_ATOMS: atom_id res chain seq x y z
N LEU A 1 -18.67 1.65 -8.01
CA LEU A 1 -18.65 3.04 -7.53
C LEU A 1 -17.93 3.08 -6.19
N VAL A 2 -17.09 4.11 -5.98
CA VAL A 2 -16.42 4.35 -4.69
C VAL A 2 -17.46 4.52 -3.59
N ASP A 3 -17.21 3.92 -2.42
CA ASP A 3 -18.05 4.15 -1.24
C ASP A 3 -17.98 5.63 -0.86
N PRO A 4 -19.12 6.33 -0.77
CA PRO A 4 -19.13 7.77 -0.47
C PRO A 4 -18.49 8.12 0.87
N THR A 5 -18.58 7.23 1.88
CA THR A 5 -17.97 7.45 3.19
C THR A 5 -16.46 7.34 3.13
N ASN A 6 -15.94 6.40 2.36
CA ASN A 6 -14.51 6.25 2.10
C ASN A 6 -13.96 7.44 1.30
N LEU A 7 -14.71 7.92 0.30
CA LEU A 7 -14.31 9.13 -0.44
C LEU A 7 -14.24 10.34 0.50
N GLU A 8 -15.28 10.59 1.31
CA GLU A 8 -15.28 11.72 2.26
C GLU A 8 -14.13 11.63 3.24
N HIS A 9 -13.82 10.43 3.74
CA HIS A 9 -12.69 10.20 4.63
C HIS A 9 -11.36 10.58 3.96
N TRP A 10 -11.08 10.06 2.76
CA TRP A 10 -9.84 10.31 2.05
C TRP A 10 -9.69 11.76 1.58
N GLU A 11 -10.78 12.43 1.24
CA GLU A 11 -10.79 13.87 0.96
C GLU A 11 -10.32 14.68 2.19
N ARG A 12 -10.82 14.34 3.39
CA ARG A 12 -10.39 14.98 4.64
C ARG A 12 -8.93 14.68 4.97
N LEU A 13 -8.50 13.43 4.82
CA LEU A 13 -7.11 13.06 5.03
C LEU A 13 -6.19 13.73 4.01
N ALA A 14 -6.57 13.79 2.76
CA ALA A 14 -5.82 14.48 1.73
C ALA A 14 -5.66 15.98 2.03
N ALA A 15 -6.67 16.64 2.60
CA ALA A 15 -6.58 18.03 3.01
C ALA A 15 -5.63 18.23 4.20
N PHE A 16 -5.53 17.26 5.09
CA PHE A 16 -4.76 17.33 6.34
C PHE A 16 -3.29 16.87 6.18
N HIS A 17 -3.05 15.75 5.51
CA HIS A 17 -1.71 15.16 5.42
C HIS A 17 -0.70 16.10 4.75
N GLY A 18 0.51 16.21 5.32
CA GLY A 18 1.57 17.08 4.81
C GLY A 18 1.31 18.58 5.06
N THR A 19 0.44 18.95 6.00
CA THR A 19 0.23 20.37 6.40
C THR A 19 1.18 20.84 7.51
N GLY A 20 2.01 19.93 8.04
CA GLY A 20 2.90 20.18 9.16
C GLY A 20 2.29 19.79 10.52
N ASP A 21 0.98 19.57 10.61
CA ASP A 21 0.31 19.06 11.80
C ASP A 21 0.35 17.51 11.88
N ASP A 22 0.79 16.85 10.84
CA ASP A 22 1.12 15.43 10.84
C ASP A 22 2.62 15.22 11.00
N ARG A 23 3.00 14.03 11.49
CA ARG A 23 4.41 13.67 11.71
C ARG A 23 4.87 12.58 10.73
N PHE A 24 4.02 12.19 9.79
CA PHE A 24 4.27 11.09 8.86
C PHE A 24 4.81 11.61 7.52
N TYR A 25 4.27 12.73 7.02
CA TYR A 25 4.64 13.31 5.72
C TYR A 25 5.57 14.51 5.89
N ASP A 26 6.89 14.27 5.87
CA ASP A 26 7.89 15.34 5.82
C ASP A 26 8.04 15.88 4.40
N LEU A 27 7.08 16.70 3.97
CA LEU A 27 7.09 17.28 2.63
C LEU A 27 8.26 18.23 2.41
N ASP A 28 8.78 18.87 3.44
CA ASP A 28 9.94 19.75 3.29
C ASP A 28 11.21 18.95 3.01
N ALA A 29 11.40 17.81 3.69
CA ALA A 29 12.46 16.87 3.35
C ALA A 29 12.31 16.30 1.94
N LEU A 30 11.08 15.92 1.53
CA LEU A 30 10.81 15.47 0.18
C LEU A 30 11.16 16.53 -0.86
N ILE A 31 10.75 17.79 -0.66
CA ILE A 31 11.05 18.90 -1.56
C ILE A 31 12.57 19.17 -1.61
N ALA A 32 13.26 19.04 -0.48
CA ALA A 32 14.72 19.16 -0.42
C ALA A 32 15.47 18.00 -1.10
N GLY A 33 14.77 16.96 -1.58
CA GLY A 33 15.37 15.86 -2.33
C GLY A 33 15.40 14.52 -1.60
N SER A 34 14.93 14.43 -0.37
CA SER A 34 14.79 13.17 0.35
C SER A 34 13.70 12.29 -0.28
N SER A 35 13.72 11.00 0.01
CA SER A 35 12.61 10.09 -0.26
C SER A 35 11.88 9.78 1.04
N LEU A 36 10.57 9.59 0.94
CA LEU A 36 9.76 9.11 2.07
C LEU A 36 9.44 7.60 1.95
N MET A 37 9.85 6.95 0.86
CA MET A 37 9.71 5.49 0.71
C MET A 37 10.45 4.75 1.80
N GLY A 38 9.83 3.74 2.38
CA GLY A 38 10.44 2.82 3.32
C GLY A 38 11.45 1.86 2.67
N ALA A 39 12.11 1.08 3.52
CA ALA A 39 13.11 0.11 3.07
C ALA A 39 12.45 -1.04 2.28
N GLU A 40 11.26 -1.45 2.68
CA GLU A 40 10.51 -2.56 2.10
C GLU A 40 10.07 -2.23 0.66
N GLU A 41 9.52 -1.01 0.44
CA GLU A 41 9.12 -0.55 -0.90
C GLU A 41 10.32 -0.42 -1.82
N ARG A 42 11.44 0.12 -1.32
CA ARG A 42 12.68 0.22 -2.10
C ARG A 42 13.23 -1.14 -2.49
N ALA A 43 13.23 -2.11 -1.56
CA ALA A 43 13.67 -3.47 -1.83
C ALA A 43 12.76 -4.15 -2.88
N ALA A 44 11.44 -3.94 -2.79
CA ALA A 44 10.47 -4.46 -3.75
C ALA A 44 10.69 -3.88 -5.15
N LEU A 45 10.87 -2.56 -5.28
CA LEU A 45 11.17 -1.90 -6.56
C LEU A 45 12.52 -2.35 -7.13
N GLN A 46 13.55 -2.48 -6.29
CA GLN A 46 14.85 -2.97 -6.73
C GLN A 46 14.76 -4.40 -7.28
N ARG A 47 13.99 -5.27 -6.63
CA ARG A 47 13.75 -6.63 -7.09
C ARG A 47 12.94 -6.65 -8.38
N ALA A 48 11.87 -5.85 -8.47
CA ALA A 48 11.00 -5.79 -9.65
C ALA A 48 11.71 -5.25 -10.90
N THR A 49 12.77 -4.45 -10.73
CA THR A 49 13.60 -3.91 -11.82
C THR A 49 14.88 -4.68 -12.05
N ASP A 50 15.07 -5.81 -11.39
CA ASP A 50 16.33 -6.61 -11.43
C ASP A 50 17.58 -5.73 -11.12
N GLY A 51 17.41 -4.72 -10.24
CA GLY A 51 18.42 -3.78 -9.81
C GLY A 51 18.78 -2.68 -10.83
N GLN A 52 18.06 -2.57 -11.94
CA GLN A 52 18.34 -1.58 -13.00
C GLN A 52 17.76 -0.19 -12.72
N GLY A 53 16.93 -0.06 -11.68
CA GLY A 53 16.27 1.20 -11.32
C GLY A 53 15.04 1.51 -12.19
N LEU A 54 14.49 2.72 -12.02
CA LEU A 54 13.21 3.11 -12.61
C LEU A 54 13.33 3.97 -13.87
N ALA A 55 14.56 4.41 -14.22
CA ALA A 55 14.75 5.36 -15.30
C ALA A 55 14.20 4.85 -16.65
N GLY A 56 13.30 5.63 -17.23
CA GLY A 56 12.67 5.34 -18.52
C GLY A 56 11.52 4.33 -18.48
N LEU A 57 11.16 3.78 -17.32
CA LEU A 57 10.01 2.90 -17.18
C LEU A 57 8.72 3.72 -17.09
N ASP A 58 7.65 3.21 -17.72
CA ASP A 58 6.30 3.70 -17.50
C ASP A 58 5.73 3.04 -16.25
N VAL A 59 5.51 3.82 -15.19
CA VAL A 59 5.08 3.34 -13.87
C VAL A 59 3.70 3.91 -13.54
N MET A 60 2.73 3.04 -13.21
CA MET A 60 1.49 3.46 -12.58
C MET A 60 1.65 3.38 -11.05
N HIS A 61 1.43 4.50 -10.36
CA HIS A 61 1.23 4.49 -8.90
C HIS A 61 -0.26 4.48 -8.61
N LEU A 62 -0.76 3.33 -8.18
CA LEU A 62 -2.18 3.09 -7.94
C LEU A 62 -2.54 3.42 -6.49
N GLN A 63 -3.66 4.15 -6.28
CA GLN A 63 -4.09 4.67 -4.97
C GLN A 63 -3.00 5.56 -4.33
N CYS A 64 -2.52 6.53 -5.12
CA CYS A 64 -1.31 7.29 -4.84
C CYS A 64 -1.43 8.33 -3.71
N HIS A 65 -2.63 8.62 -3.22
CA HIS A 65 -2.89 9.67 -2.23
C HIS A 65 -2.25 11.01 -2.64
N ILE A 66 -1.55 11.72 -1.74
CA ILE A 66 -0.84 12.98 -2.05
C ILE A 66 0.46 12.77 -2.84
N GLY A 67 0.81 11.52 -3.19
CA GLY A 67 1.79 11.17 -4.21
C GLY A 67 3.27 11.36 -3.85
N CYS A 68 3.66 11.22 -2.59
CA CYS A 68 5.06 11.35 -2.19
C CYS A 68 5.97 10.36 -2.93
N ASP A 69 5.53 9.12 -3.09
CA ASP A 69 6.27 8.10 -3.82
C ASP A 69 6.25 8.33 -5.33
N SER A 70 5.15 8.88 -5.86
CA SER A 70 5.10 9.32 -7.26
C SER A 70 6.20 10.32 -7.59
N VAL A 71 6.40 11.32 -6.71
CA VAL A 71 7.47 12.31 -6.84
C VAL A 71 8.85 11.65 -6.77
N THR A 72 9.04 10.72 -5.83
CA THR A 72 10.29 9.99 -5.67
C THR A 72 10.62 9.18 -6.93
N MET A 73 9.67 8.40 -7.45
CA MET A 73 9.84 7.61 -8.68
C MET A 73 10.10 8.47 -9.91
N ALA A 74 9.41 9.62 -10.03
CA ALA A 74 9.66 10.56 -11.12
C ALA A 74 11.06 11.17 -11.07
N ARG A 75 11.59 11.49 -9.87
CA ARG A 75 12.99 11.93 -9.69
C ARG A 75 14.01 10.86 -10.06
N GLU A 76 13.66 9.61 -9.89
CA GLU A 76 14.48 8.46 -10.29
C GLU A 76 14.36 8.16 -11.80
N GLY A 77 13.66 9.01 -12.54
CA GLY A 77 13.58 8.98 -14.00
C GLY A 77 12.44 8.16 -14.58
N ALA A 78 11.49 7.70 -13.76
CA ALA A 78 10.29 7.03 -14.25
C ALA A 78 9.31 8.01 -14.92
N HIS A 79 8.57 7.53 -15.91
CA HIS A 79 7.38 8.19 -16.44
C HIS A 79 6.16 7.78 -15.59
N VAL A 80 5.87 8.58 -14.55
CA VAL A 80 4.86 8.21 -13.55
C VAL A 80 3.47 8.65 -13.98
N THR A 81 2.51 7.73 -13.92
CA THR A 81 1.07 8.01 -13.94
C THR A 81 0.51 7.68 -12.56
N SER A 82 0.03 8.69 -11.86
CA SER A 82 -0.52 8.58 -10.50
C SER A 82 -2.04 8.52 -10.59
N VAL A 83 -2.63 7.51 -9.95
CA VAL A 83 -4.07 7.26 -9.97
C VAL A 83 -4.61 7.28 -8.54
N ASP A 84 -5.66 8.06 -8.33
CA ASP A 84 -6.43 8.08 -7.08
C ASP A 84 -7.88 8.50 -7.37
N PHE A 85 -8.81 8.16 -6.49
CA PHE A 85 -10.19 8.60 -6.63
C PHE A 85 -10.45 9.96 -5.96
N SER A 86 -9.54 10.47 -5.11
CA SER A 86 -9.68 11.73 -4.38
C SER A 86 -9.19 12.91 -5.20
N PRO A 87 -10.07 13.80 -5.68
CA PRO A 87 -9.66 15.04 -6.36
C PRO A 87 -8.74 15.90 -5.51
N THR A 88 -8.98 15.98 -4.20
CA THR A 88 -8.13 16.76 -3.27
C THR A 88 -6.71 16.20 -3.18
N ALA A 89 -6.57 14.87 -3.09
CA ALA A 89 -5.27 14.21 -3.11
C ALA A 89 -4.50 14.51 -4.40
N LEU A 90 -5.17 14.40 -5.54
CA LEU A 90 -4.58 14.64 -6.85
C LEU A 90 -4.23 16.13 -7.10
N GLU A 91 -5.00 17.07 -6.57
CA GLU A 91 -4.63 18.49 -6.61
C GLU A 91 -3.36 18.75 -5.81
N ARG A 92 -3.26 18.18 -4.63
CA ARG A 92 -2.07 18.29 -3.77
C ARG A 92 -0.86 17.65 -4.41
N LEU A 93 -1.01 16.48 -5.05
CA LEU A 93 0.05 15.86 -5.82
C LEU A 93 0.56 16.79 -6.94
N ARG A 94 -0.35 17.44 -7.70
CA ARG A 94 0.07 18.39 -8.76
C ARG A 94 0.89 19.54 -8.18
N HIS A 95 0.48 20.11 -7.04
CA HIS A 95 1.24 21.16 -6.36
C HIS A 95 2.58 20.66 -5.84
N LEU A 96 2.63 19.46 -5.26
CA LEU A 96 3.85 18.85 -4.78
C LEU A 96 4.84 18.58 -5.92
N ALA A 97 4.36 18.04 -7.04
CA ALA A 97 5.16 17.81 -8.23
C ALA A 97 5.79 19.10 -8.78
N GLN A 98 5.02 20.20 -8.81
CA GLN A 98 5.54 21.53 -9.19
C GLN A 98 6.65 22.00 -8.24
N ARG A 99 6.46 21.89 -6.91
CA ARG A 99 7.46 22.27 -5.91
C ARG A 99 8.73 21.42 -6.00
N CYS A 100 8.60 20.19 -6.48
CA CYS A 100 9.69 19.24 -6.64
C CYS A 100 10.34 19.27 -8.01
N ASP A 101 9.86 20.11 -8.94
CA ASP A 101 10.33 20.21 -10.33
C ASP A 101 10.30 18.86 -11.07
N VAL A 102 9.22 18.09 -10.88
CA VAL A 102 8.98 16.83 -11.57
C VAL A 102 7.72 16.90 -12.42
N SER A 103 7.70 16.15 -13.52
CA SER A 103 6.54 15.96 -14.38
C SER A 103 5.96 14.58 -14.20
N LEU A 104 4.63 14.49 -14.02
CA LEU A 104 3.91 13.23 -13.93
C LEU A 104 2.48 13.39 -14.48
N ARG A 105 1.87 12.28 -14.91
CA ARG A 105 0.47 12.25 -15.30
C ARG A 105 -0.39 11.96 -14.08
N VAL A 106 -1.52 12.65 -13.96
CA VAL A 106 -2.48 12.47 -12.87
C VAL A 106 -3.82 12.07 -13.44
N VAL A 107 -4.37 10.96 -12.95
CA VAL A 107 -5.64 10.37 -13.39
C VAL A 107 -6.56 10.19 -12.19
N GLU A 108 -7.75 10.79 -12.24
CA GLU A 108 -8.81 10.56 -11.27
C GLU A 108 -9.61 9.33 -11.70
N ALA A 109 -9.54 8.25 -10.93
CA ALA A 109 -10.25 7.01 -11.21
C ALA A 109 -10.41 6.15 -9.95
N ASP A 110 -11.45 5.32 -9.95
CA ASP A 110 -11.57 4.18 -9.04
C ASP A 110 -10.56 3.10 -9.47
N SER A 111 -9.78 2.60 -8.54
CA SER A 111 -8.75 1.59 -8.83
C SER A 111 -9.30 0.25 -9.33
N ARG A 112 -10.61 0.01 -9.14
CA ARG A 112 -11.33 -1.17 -9.67
C ARG A 112 -11.88 -0.95 -11.08
N ASP A 113 -11.90 0.29 -11.55
CA ASP A 113 -12.46 0.67 -12.87
C ASP A 113 -11.52 1.65 -13.58
N LEU A 114 -10.31 1.18 -13.88
CA LEU A 114 -9.29 1.99 -14.54
C LEU A 114 -9.70 2.33 -15.99
N PRO A 115 -9.42 3.56 -16.48
CA PRO A 115 -9.71 3.94 -17.85
C PRO A 115 -9.03 3.02 -18.89
N HIS A 116 -9.77 2.64 -19.92
CA HIS A 116 -9.27 1.73 -20.97
C HIS A 116 -8.14 2.31 -21.84
N ASP A 117 -7.97 3.62 -21.87
CA ASP A 117 -6.84 4.25 -22.56
C ASP A 117 -5.48 3.98 -21.86
N LEU A 118 -5.51 3.38 -20.67
CA LEU A 118 -4.34 2.94 -19.92
C LEU A 118 -3.95 1.48 -20.18
N ASP A 119 -4.76 0.72 -20.94
CA ASP A 119 -4.52 -0.69 -21.22
C ASP A 119 -3.14 -0.96 -21.84
N GLY A 120 -2.40 -1.92 -21.28
CA GLY A 120 -1.10 -2.34 -21.79
C GLY A 120 -0.05 -1.24 -21.85
N SER A 121 -0.13 -0.24 -20.99
CA SER A 121 0.69 0.97 -21.03
C SER A 121 1.86 0.99 -20.04
N PHE A 122 1.90 0.08 -19.07
CA PHE A 122 2.85 0.18 -17.95
C PHE A 122 3.81 -0.99 -17.87
N ASP A 123 5.06 -0.67 -17.56
CA ASP A 123 6.11 -1.64 -17.21
C ASP A 123 5.97 -2.09 -15.76
N LEU A 124 5.52 -1.19 -14.88
CA LEU A 124 5.23 -1.46 -13.47
C LEU A 124 3.89 -0.86 -13.05
N VAL A 125 3.14 -1.59 -12.24
CA VAL A 125 2.09 -1.06 -11.36
C VAL A 125 2.61 -1.16 -9.94
N TYR A 126 2.66 -0.02 -9.24
CA TYR A 126 3.12 0.10 -7.87
C TYR A 126 1.94 0.46 -6.98
N ALA A 127 1.71 -0.32 -5.94
CA ALA A 127 0.67 -0.10 -4.93
C ALA A 127 1.24 -0.41 -3.53
N THR A 128 1.15 0.53 -2.62
CA THR A 128 1.65 0.47 -1.25
C THR A 128 0.82 1.37 -0.36
N ILE A 129 0.90 1.25 0.82
CA ILE A 129 0.71 0.35 1.94
C ILE A 129 -0.64 0.75 2.54
N GLY A 130 -1.51 -0.21 2.84
CA GLY A 130 -2.85 0.08 3.34
C GLY A 130 -3.86 0.36 2.23
N VAL A 131 -3.68 -0.22 1.04
CA VAL A 131 -4.55 -0.01 -0.12
C VAL A 131 -5.67 -1.05 -0.23
N LEU A 132 -5.40 -2.32 0.11
CA LEU A 132 -6.35 -3.40 -0.12
C LEU A 132 -7.54 -3.40 0.84
N CYS A 133 -7.40 -2.86 2.03
CA CYS A 133 -8.53 -2.74 2.96
C CYS A 133 -9.64 -1.79 2.49
N TRP A 134 -9.43 -1.04 1.41
CA TRP A 134 -10.43 -0.16 0.79
C TRP A 134 -11.15 -0.79 -0.40
N ILE A 135 -10.79 -2.01 -0.78
CA ILE A 135 -11.24 -2.70 -1.98
C ILE A 135 -12.26 -3.77 -1.61
N ASP A 136 -13.50 -3.63 -2.09
CA ASP A 136 -14.57 -4.60 -1.91
C ASP A 136 -14.51 -5.75 -2.93
N ASP A 137 -14.03 -5.46 -4.13
CA ASP A 137 -13.89 -6.41 -5.24
C ASP A 137 -12.41 -6.55 -5.63
N LEU A 138 -11.74 -7.47 -4.95
CA LEU A 138 -10.30 -7.72 -5.15
C LEU A 138 -10.01 -8.30 -6.54
N ASP A 139 -10.94 -9.08 -7.11
CA ASP A 139 -10.79 -9.65 -8.45
C ASP A 139 -10.84 -8.53 -9.51
N ALA A 140 -11.80 -7.61 -9.41
CA ALA A 140 -11.88 -6.45 -10.31
C ALA A 140 -10.63 -5.56 -10.20
N TRP A 141 -10.09 -5.37 -8.99
CA TRP A 141 -8.86 -4.62 -8.78
C TRP A 141 -7.66 -5.29 -9.47
N MET A 142 -7.48 -6.60 -9.27
CA MET A 142 -6.38 -7.36 -9.88
C MET A 142 -6.53 -7.48 -11.41
N ASP A 143 -7.76 -7.63 -11.93
CA ASP A 143 -8.03 -7.62 -13.36
C ASP A 143 -7.64 -6.26 -13.99
N GLY A 144 -7.94 -5.15 -13.30
CA GLY A 144 -7.51 -3.81 -13.67
C GLY A 144 -6.00 -3.70 -13.76
N VAL A 145 -5.28 -4.18 -12.73
CA VAL A 145 -3.81 -4.23 -12.71
C VAL A 145 -3.25 -5.05 -13.86
N ALA A 146 -3.76 -6.27 -14.05
CA ALA A 146 -3.30 -7.15 -15.15
C ALA A 146 -3.53 -6.52 -16.52
N ARG A 147 -4.65 -5.81 -16.71
CA ARG A 147 -5.04 -5.17 -17.96
C ARG A 147 -4.13 -4.00 -18.33
N VAL A 148 -3.76 -3.15 -17.37
CA VAL A 148 -2.93 -1.96 -17.64
C VAL A 148 -1.45 -2.28 -17.81
N LEU A 149 -0.96 -3.40 -17.26
CA LEU A 149 0.40 -3.87 -17.47
C LEU A 149 0.65 -4.28 -18.92
N ARG A 150 1.84 -4.04 -19.45
CA ARG A 150 2.33 -4.64 -20.69
C ARG A 150 2.59 -6.12 -20.50
N PRO A 151 2.60 -6.93 -21.57
CA PRO A 151 3.18 -8.27 -21.49
C PRO A 151 4.64 -8.21 -20.99
N GLY A 152 4.95 -8.90 -19.91
CA GLY A 152 6.21 -8.81 -19.17
C GLY A 152 6.27 -7.71 -18.11
N GLY A 153 5.26 -6.85 -18.03
CA GLY A 153 5.15 -5.84 -16.96
C GLY A 153 4.81 -6.47 -15.60
N ARG A 154 5.16 -5.80 -14.53
CA ARG A 154 5.11 -6.34 -13.15
C ARG A 154 4.22 -5.51 -12.23
N LEU A 155 3.44 -6.18 -11.38
CA LEU A 155 2.86 -5.61 -10.17
C LEU A 155 3.91 -5.64 -9.06
N VAL A 156 4.05 -4.52 -8.35
CA VAL A 156 4.77 -4.36 -7.08
C VAL A 156 3.75 -3.99 -6.01
N LEU A 157 3.43 -4.93 -5.16
CA LEU A 157 2.51 -4.72 -4.03
C LEU A 157 3.29 -4.94 -2.73
N VAL A 158 3.38 -3.88 -1.91
CA VAL A 158 3.85 -3.96 -0.53
C VAL A 158 2.68 -3.56 0.35
N GLU A 159 2.25 -4.44 1.26
CA GLU A 159 0.99 -4.24 1.96
C GLU A 159 1.07 -4.71 3.41
N LEU A 160 0.19 -4.17 4.26
CA LEU A 160 0.01 -4.67 5.61
C LEU A 160 -0.40 -6.13 5.60
N HIS A 161 0.27 -6.92 6.45
CA HIS A 161 -0.07 -8.34 6.51
C HIS A 161 -1.45 -8.53 7.17
N PRO A 162 -2.33 -9.39 6.64
CA PRO A 162 -3.66 -9.62 7.23
C PRO A 162 -3.66 -10.04 8.70
N LEU A 163 -2.59 -10.69 9.18
CA LEU A 163 -2.45 -10.99 10.61
C LEU A 163 -2.26 -9.72 11.45
N LEU A 164 -1.58 -8.71 10.94
CA LEU A 164 -1.42 -7.44 11.65
C LEU A 164 -2.77 -6.74 11.82
N THR A 165 -3.57 -6.72 10.76
CA THR A 165 -4.87 -6.05 10.77
C THR A 165 -5.91 -6.73 11.66
N MET A 166 -5.72 -8.01 12.05
CA MET A 166 -6.59 -8.73 12.98
C MET A 166 -6.40 -8.33 14.44
N VAL A 167 -5.20 -7.85 14.81
CA VAL A 167 -4.79 -7.69 16.20
C VAL A 167 -5.08 -6.28 16.69
N ASP A 168 -5.86 -6.17 17.76
CA ASP A 168 -6.13 -4.90 18.46
C ASP A 168 -5.24 -4.71 19.71
N GLY A 169 -4.67 -5.79 20.25
CA GLY A 169 -3.75 -5.74 21.38
C GLY A 169 -2.97 -7.03 21.53
N VAL A 170 -1.81 -6.97 22.19
CA VAL A 170 -0.91 -8.13 22.35
C VAL A 170 -0.72 -8.57 23.80
N ASP A 171 -1.08 -7.75 24.80
CA ASP A 171 -1.02 -8.09 26.22
C ASP A 171 -2.29 -7.62 26.98
N PRO A 172 -3.33 -8.46 27.07
CA PRO A 172 -3.46 -9.77 26.40
C PRO A 172 -3.63 -9.66 24.88
N LEU A 173 -3.33 -10.74 24.15
CA LEU A 173 -3.62 -10.82 22.73
C LEU A 173 -5.13 -10.67 22.49
N VAL A 174 -5.52 -9.61 21.77
CA VAL A 174 -6.89 -9.35 21.38
C VAL A 174 -6.97 -9.44 19.87
N VAL A 175 -7.82 -10.30 19.36
CA VAL A 175 -8.16 -10.42 17.95
C VAL A 175 -9.58 -9.87 17.79
N ASP A 176 -9.72 -8.69 17.17
CA ASP A 176 -10.99 -7.97 17.05
C ASP A 176 -11.48 -7.87 15.60
N PHE A 177 -10.59 -8.12 14.62
CA PHE A 177 -10.92 -8.05 13.21
C PHE A 177 -10.83 -9.42 12.53
N PRO A 178 -11.63 -9.68 11.48
CA PRO A 178 -11.54 -10.93 10.76
C PRO A 178 -10.28 -10.98 9.89
N TYR A 179 -9.73 -12.20 9.71
CA TYR A 179 -8.64 -12.46 8.77
C TYR A 179 -9.07 -12.37 7.30
N SER A 180 -10.32 -12.76 7.03
CA SER A 180 -11.01 -12.65 5.77
C SER A 180 -12.51 -12.54 6.06
N PHE A 181 -13.23 -11.74 5.30
CA PHE A 181 -14.65 -11.53 5.50
C PHE A 181 -15.35 -11.08 4.22
N ASP A 182 -16.43 -11.78 3.87
CA ASP A 182 -17.28 -11.41 2.76
C ASP A 182 -18.14 -10.20 3.14
N GLY A 183 -17.73 -9.03 2.69
CA GLY A 183 -18.45 -7.78 2.92
C GLY A 183 -17.61 -6.73 3.64
N GLY A 184 -18.16 -5.54 3.77
CA GLY A 184 -17.49 -4.41 4.43
C GLY A 184 -17.81 -4.32 5.90
N HIS A 185 -16.83 -3.98 6.71
CA HIS A 185 -17.00 -3.56 8.10
C HIS A 185 -17.00 -2.04 8.21
N VAL A 186 -17.99 -1.50 8.92
CA VAL A 186 -18.08 -0.06 9.18
C VAL A 186 -17.38 0.26 10.49
N TYR A 187 -16.38 1.13 10.41
CA TYR A 187 -15.63 1.65 11.54
C TYR A 187 -15.85 3.16 11.68
N SER A 188 -15.79 3.65 12.92
CA SER A 188 -15.84 5.08 13.20
C SER A 188 -14.82 5.43 14.27
N GLY A 189 -14.22 6.59 14.16
CA GLY A 189 -13.22 7.05 15.09
C GLY A 189 -12.87 8.52 14.88
N THR A 190 -11.77 8.93 15.50
CA THR A 190 -11.18 10.26 15.36
C THR A 190 -9.69 10.16 15.11
N GLY A 191 -9.11 11.20 14.54
CA GLY A 191 -7.68 11.26 14.23
C GLY A 191 -7.32 10.77 12.82
N SER A 192 -6.06 10.60 12.60
CA SER A 192 -5.46 10.08 11.37
C SER A 192 -4.27 9.17 11.72
N TYR A 193 -3.91 8.23 10.87
CA TYR A 193 -2.68 7.46 11.06
C TYR A 193 -1.42 8.36 11.08
N ALA A 194 -1.47 9.53 10.47
CA ALA A 194 -0.37 10.50 10.51
C ALA A 194 -0.37 11.35 11.78
N ASN A 195 -1.52 11.55 12.44
CA ASN A 195 -1.67 12.21 13.73
C ASN A 195 -2.95 11.76 14.42
N ARG A 196 -2.82 10.95 15.47
CA ARG A 196 -3.97 10.40 16.22
C ARG A 196 -4.75 11.46 17.00
N ASP A 197 -4.10 12.57 17.35
CA ASP A 197 -4.70 13.64 18.12
C ASP A 197 -5.41 14.67 17.22
N ALA A 198 -5.42 14.46 15.89
CA ALA A 198 -6.12 15.34 14.97
C ALA A 198 -7.63 15.30 15.21
N ASP A 199 -8.28 16.46 15.20
CA ASP A 199 -9.74 16.60 15.34
C ASP A 199 -10.45 16.27 14.00
N ILE A 200 -10.29 15.01 13.55
CA ILE A 200 -10.86 14.49 12.32
C ILE A 200 -11.74 13.30 12.69
N ALA A 201 -13.04 13.54 12.81
CA ALA A 201 -14.00 12.44 12.97
C ALA A 201 -14.22 11.74 11.61
N TRP A 202 -14.26 10.41 11.61
CA TRP A 202 -14.46 9.63 10.40
C TRP A 202 -15.35 8.41 10.61
N THR A 203 -15.97 7.99 9.54
CA THR A 203 -16.61 6.68 9.38
C THR A 203 -16.13 6.12 8.05
N THR A 204 -15.75 4.85 8.03
CA THR A 204 -15.22 4.16 6.85
C THR A 204 -15.79 2.76 6.74
N THR A 205 -15.85 2.24 5.52
CA THR A 205 -16.09 0.83 5.25
C THR A 205 -14.77 0.19 4.85
N GLN A 206 -14.33 -0.83 5.57
CA GLN A 206 -13.08 -1.55 5.31
C GLN A 206 -13.36 -3.02 5.04
N TYR A 207 -12.47 -3.64 4.27
CA TYR A 207 -12.58 -5.01 3.80
C TYR A 207 -11.37 -5.81 4.27
N ALA A 208 -11.59 -7.07 4.63
CA ALA A 208 -10.53 -7.97 5.09
C ALA A 208 -10.28 -9.05 4.04
N HIS A 209 -9.07 -9.07 3.51
CA HIS A 209 -8.61 -10.05 2.52
C HIS A 209 -7.49 -10.90 3.12
N SER A 210 -7.64 -12.22 3.10
CA SER A 210 -6.55 -13.11 3.48
C SER A 210 -5.42 -13.06 2.45
N LEU A 211 -4.20 -13.42 2.86
CA LEU A 211 -3.07 -13.53 1.93
C LEU A 211 -3.36 -14.53 0.81
N GLY A 212 -4.11 -15.61 1.12
CA GLY A 212 -4.54 -16.60 0.13
C GLY A 212 -5.46 -16.02 -0.93
N GLU A 213 -6.43 -15.17 -0.55
CA GLU A 213 -7.34 -14.49 -1.49
C GLU A 213 -6.56 -13.52 -2.39
N ILE A 214 -5.62 -12.75 -1.84
CA ILE A 214 -4.79 -11.82 -2.59
C ILE A 214 -3.97 -12.56 -3.65
N VAL A 215 -3.32 -13.67 -3.29
CA VAL A 215 -2.56 -14.50 -4.23
C VAL A 215 -3.47 -15.11 -5.30
N MET A 216 -4.64 -15.62 -4.90
CA MET A 216 -5.58 -16.22 -5.83
C MET A 216 -6.21 -15.22 -6.80
N ALA A 217 -6.48 -13.99 -6.37
CA ALA A 217 -6.93 -12.91 -7.25
C ALA A 217 -5.86 -12.58 -8.30
N ALA A 218 -4.59 -12.49 -7.91
CA ALA A 218 -3.49 -12.28 -8.85
C ALA A 218 -3.38 -13.40 -9.90
N LEU A 219 -3.48 -14.67 -9.47
CA LEU A 219 -3.48 -15.82 -10.37
C LEU A 219 -4.72 -15.85 -11.26
N GLY A 220 -5.90 -15.53 -10.70
CA GLY A 220 -7.18 -15.48 -11.41
C GLY A 220 -7.21 -14.44 -12.53
N SER A 221 -6.57 -13.28 -12.34
CA SER A 221 -6.42 -12.25 -13.36
C SER A 221 -5.39 -12.59 -14.46
N GLY A 222 -4.77 -13.75 -14.38
CA GLY A 222 -3.77 -14.24 -15.35
C GLY A 222 -2.35 -13.72 -15.11
N LEU A 223 -2.08 -13.11 -13.97
CA LEU A 223 -0.72 -12.79 -13.54
C LEU A 223 0.00 -14.06 -13.06
N SER A 224 1.33 -14.07 -13.19
CA SER A 224 2.21 -15.07 -12.59
C SER A 224 2.80 -14.48 -11.31
N VAL A 225 2.58 -15.10 -10.17
CA VAL A 225 3.20 -14.67 -8.91
C VAL A 225 4.65 -15.17 -8.90
N ASP A 226 5.59 -14.24 -8.96
CA ASP A 226 7.02 -14.53 -9.05
C ASP A 226 7.72 -14.47 -7.69
N TYR A 227 7.16 -13.69 -6.76
CA TYR A 227 7.73 -13.48 -5.46
C TYR A 227 6.66 -13.18 -4.43
N LEU A 228 6.77 -13.80 -3.26
CA LEU A 228 5.98 -13.51 -2.08
C LEU A 228 6.90 -13.62 -0.87
N GLU A 229 7.00 -12.53 -0.10
CA GLU A 229 7.75 -12.50 1.16
C GLU A 229 6.91 -11.87 2.25
N GLU A 230 6.90 -12.50 3.41
CA GLU A 230 6.27 -11.99 4.62
C GLU A 230 7.34 -11.38 5.51
N HIS A 231 7.17 -10.10 5.90
CA HIS A 231 8.13 -9.38 6.72
C HIS A 231 7.65 -9.35 8.18
N THR A 232 8.54 -9.72 9.10
CA THR A 232 8.26 -9.68 10.56
C THR A 232 8.66 -8.35 11.20
N ALA A 233 9.10 -7.39 10.42
CA ALA A 233 9.48 -6.05 10.83
C ALA A 233 9.04 -5.04 9.78
N MET A 234 8.87 -3.77 10.17
CA MET A 234 8.60 -2.67 9.27
C MET A 234 9.38 -1.42 9.69
N SER A 235 9.73 -0.59 8.72
CA SER A 235 10.54 0.61 8.92
C SER A 235 9.75 1.83 9.39
N PHE A 236 8.43 1.76 9.41
CA PHE A 236 7.55 2.84 9.85
C PHE A 236 6.67 2.40 11.03
N ASP A 237 6.25 3.36 11.86
CA ASP A 237 5.32 3.14 12.95
C ASP A 237 3.93 2.77 12.39
N PRO A 238 3.43 1.56 12.58
CA PRO A 238 2.09 1.17 12.14
C PRO A 238 1.01 1.81 13.01
N ARG A 239 1.01 3.12 13.06
CA ARG A 239 0.20 3.96 13.93
C ARG A 239 -1.27 3.58 13.84
N GLY A 240 -1.82 3.10 14.93
CA GLY A 240 -3.16 2.53 15.02
C GLY A 240 -3.14 1.15 15.62
N MET A 241 -1.99 0.47 15.60
CA MET A 241 -1.81 -0.82 16.25
C MET A 241 -1.19 -0.62 17.63
N PRO A 242 -1.89 -0.94 18.72
CA PRO A 242 -1.28 -0.93 20.02
C PRO A 242 -0.14 -1.96 20.06
N ASP A 243 0.91 -1.64 20.78
CA ASP A 243 1.97 -2.58 21.17
C ASP A 243 2.91 -3.08 20.05
N THR A 244 3.15 -2.29 19.00
CA THR A 244 4.30 -2.52 18.11
C THR A 244 5.46 -1.61 18.53
N PRO A 245 6.30 -2.01 19.49
CA PRO A 245 7.37 -1.15 19.98
C PRO A 245 8.46 -0.96 18.91
N LEU A 246 9.03 0.25 18.89
CA LEU A 246 10.26 0.51 18.15
C LEU A 246 11.41 -0.23 18.84
N GLU A 247 12.07 -1.13 18.16
CA GLU A 247 13.20 -1.89 18.67
C GLU A 247 14.53 -1.14 18.47
N GLN A 248 15.61 -1.66 19.09
CA GLN A 248 16.95 -1.03 19.08
C GLN A 248 17.54 -0.91 17.66
N ASP A 249 17.11 -1.75 16.73
CA ASP A 249 17.53 -1.72 15.32
C ASP A 249 16.75 -0.70 14.48
N GLY A 250 15.84 0.07 15.09
CA GLY A 250 15.01 1.05 14.40
C GLY A 250 13.82 0.45 13.66
N GLN A 251 13.48 -0.81 13.93
CA GLN A 251 12.34 -1.47 13.30
C GLN A 251 11.19 -1.66 14.28
N TYR A 252 9.95 -1.64 13.76
CA TYR A 252 8.74 -1.97 14.49
C TYR A 252 8.41 -3.44 14.29
N ARG A 253 8.06 -4.16 15.38
CA ARG A 253 7.68 -5.58 15.34
C ARG A 253 6.50 -5.84 16.24
N LEU A 254 5.53 -6.58 15.72
CA LEU A 254 4.46 -7.15 16.51
C LEU A 254 4.96 -8.49 17.10
N ARG A 255 5.04 -8.57 18.42
CA ARG A 255 5.51 -9.79 19.11
C ARG A 255 4.41 -10.39 19.96
N ILE A 256 4.22 -11.71 19.84
CA ILE A 256 3.32 -12.45 20.71
C ILE A 256 4.15 -13.22 21.73
N GLY A 257 3.81 -13.04 23.02
CA GLY A 257 4.32 -13.88 24.09
C GLY A 257 3.74 -15.30 24.00
N VAL A 258 4.58 -16.30 23.99
CA VAL A 258 4.13 -17.70 24.08
C VAL A 258 3.96 -18.04 25.55
N GLY A 259 2.71 -18.22 25.97
CA GLY A 259 2.39 -18.73 27.31
C GLY A 259 3.02 -20.10 27.59
N ALA A 260 3.12 -20.49 28.87
CA ALA A 260 3.74 -21.72 29.30
C ALA A 260 3.23 -22.95 28.54
N VAL A 261 4.10 -23.56 27.75
CA VAL A 261 3.89 -24.91 27.24
C VAL A 261 4.51 -25.87 28.25
N ASN A 262 3.69 -26.71 28.87
CA ASN A 262 4.09 -27.71 29.88
C ASN A 262 4.69 -27.13 31.21
N GLY A 263 4.23 -25.94 31.65
CA GLY A 263 4.64 -25.38 32.94
C GLY A 263 6.02 -24.70 32.95
N ASP A 264 6.68 -24.63 31.82
CA ASP A 264 7.91 -23.87 31.62
C ASP A 264 7.56 -22.49 31.04
N THR A 265 7.66 -21.44 31.86
CA THR A 265 7.45 -20.04 31.40
C THR A 265 8.67 -19.63 30.59
N ARG A 266 8.61 -19.84 29.28
CA ARG A 266 9.59 -19.25 28.38
C ARG A 266 9.09 -17.84 28.06
N ASP A 267 9.81 -16.85 28.50
CA ASP A 267 9.68 -15.44 28.10
C ASP A 267 10.19 -15.28 26.66
N VAL A 268 9.58 -16.03 25.71
CA VAL A 268 9.95 -15.95 24.30
C VAL A 268 8.81 -15.31 23.56
N ALA A 269 9.03 -14.09 23.11
CA ALA A 269 8.13 -13.41 22.20
C ALA A 269 8.57 -13.67 20.76
N TYR A 270 7.68 -14.19 19.93
CA TYR A 270 7.94 -14.41 18.49
C TYR A 270 7.35 -13.26 17.68
N PRO A 271 8.11 -12.72 16.70
CA PRO A 271 7.56 -11.71 15.79
C PRO A 271 6.54 -12.36 14.86
N LEU A 272 5.42 -11.65 14.65
CA LEU A 272 4.43 -11.99 13.63
C LEU A 272 4.77 -11.28 12.31
N PRO A 273 4.31 -11.81 11.16
CA PRO A 273 4.30 -11.04 9.93
C PRO A 273 3.48 -9.76 10.08
N VAL A 274 4.07 -8.65 9.66
CA VAL A 274 3.46 -7.30 9.75
C VAL A 274 3.25 -6.66 8.38
N LEU A 275 4.09 -7.02 7.40
CA LEU A 275 3.95 -6.66 6.00
C LEU A 275 4.14 -7.90 5.13
N PHE A 276 3.75 -7.78 3.87
CA PHE A 276 4.17 -8.69 2.81
C PHE A 276 4.52 -7.93 1.54
N THR A 277 5.40 -8.51 0.74
CA THR A 277 5.72 -8.07 -0.62
C THR A 277 5.25 -9.14 -1.59
N LEU A 278 4.43 -8.77 -2.57
CA LEU A 278 4.03 -9.63 -3.68
C LEU A 278 4.49 -8.98 -5.00
N LEU A 279 5.25 -9.73 -5.80
CA LEU A 279 5.55 -9.37 -7.17
C LEU A 279 4.87 -10.37 -8.10
N ALA A 280 4.17 -9.85 -9.10
CA ALA A 280 3.50 -10.66 -10.09
C ALA A 280 3.71 -10.08 -11.49
N THR A 281 3.97 -10.94 -12.46
CA THR A 281 4.25 -10.55 -13.84
C THR A 281 3.04 -10.87 -14.73
N ARG A 282 2.68 -9.94 -15.62
CA ARG A 282 1.81 -10.25 -16.75
C ARG A 282 2.57 -11.10 -17.76
N PRO A 283 2.20 -12.38 -17.99
CA PRO A 283 2.93 -13.24 -18.92
C PRO A 283 3.02 -12.63 -20.32
N PRO A 284 4.12 -12.87 -21.05
CA PRO A 284 4.17 -12.52 -22.47
C PRO A 284 3.02 -13.17 -23.21
N THR A 285 2.42 -12.45 -24.15
CA THR A 285 1.46 -13.08 -25.07
C THR A 285 2.15 -14.22 -25.78
N SER A 286 1.77 -15.46 -25.47
CA SER A 286 2.30 -16.61 -26.20
C SER A 286 1.98 -16.39 -27.68
N SER A 287 3.02 -16.24 -28.51
CA SER A 287 2.87 -16.41 -29.93
C SER A 287 2.43 -17.89 -30.12
N ARG A 288 1.12 -18.15 -30.28
CA ARG A 288 0.68 -19.44 -30.78
C ARG A 288 1.42 -19.67 -32.11
N PRO A 289 2.20 -20.71 -32.26
CA PRO A 289 2.65 -21.06 -33.57
C PRO A 289 1.41 -21.38 -34.41
N LEU A 290 1.31 -20.76 -35.59
CA LEU A 290 0.31 -21.05 -36.65
C LEU A 290 0.42 -22.50 -37.08
#